data_a53131247d3bd9b3f3325c2729306e74
#
_entry.id   a53131247d3bd9b3f3325c2729306e74
#
_cell.length_a   1.000
_cell.length_b   1.000
_cell.length_c   1.000
_cell.angle_alpha   90.00
_cell.angle_beta   90.00
_cell.angle_gamma   90.00
#
_symmetry.space_group_name_H-M   'P 1'
#
loop_
_entity.id
_entity.type
_entity.pdbx_description
1 polymer ?
#
loop_
_entity_poly.entity_id
_entity_poly.type
_entity_poly.pdbx_seq_one_letter_code
_entity_poly.pdbx_strand_id
1 'polypeptide(L)'
;MAFPGFGKPPAIYFLWILPKNLFSRICGFVANLKLPPFILQRLIRLFCHFYPIDLNEAEQSVEDFDCFNAFFTRKLRQGVRPLAEDPNALLCPVDGTLGEYGIIRDGNLLQAKGLEYRLEDLLQDPERKDLYDGGHYITLYLAPHNYHRIHSPAEGQVREFAYVPGDLWTVSELGVMHVPGLFARNERILTYLQTKAGECAIIKVGATVVGKIRVCYHEQVSNLPGATFSLSRLETPWHVERGGEIGVFELGSTVICLFQPGQVEFDSLNLGQTVYLGQSLGKILDNTTSLN
;
A
#
# COMPACT_ATOMS: atom_id res chain seq x y z
N MET A 1 19.56 5.60 -16.54
CA MET A 1 18.91 6.51 -15.57
C MET A 1 19.52 7.90 -15.71
N ALA A 2 18.74 8.93 -16.06
CA ALA A 2 19.25 10.29 -16.11
C ALA A 2 19.43 10.86 -14.69
N PHE A 3 20.53 11.58 -14.45
CA PHE A 3 20.78 12.28 -13.20
C PHE A 3 19.67 13.33 -12.96
N PRO A 4 19.18 13.55 -11.74
CA PRO A 4 18.20 14.59 -11.47
C PRO A 4 18.77 15.96 -11.84
N GLY A 5 18.01 16.77 -12.59
CA GLY A 5 18.42 18.13 -12.99
C GLY A 5 18.77 19.01 -11.77
N PHE A 6 19.60 20.03 -11.97
CA PHE A 6 19.99 20.99 -10.93
C PHE A 6 18.76 21.61 -10.27
N GLY A 7 18.80 21.81 -8.93
CA GLY A 7 17.75 22.52 -8.16
C GLY A 7 16.85 21.64 -7.29
N LYS A 8 17.09 20.32 -7.23
CA LYS A 8 16.36 19.46 -6.27
C LYS A 8 17.01 19.48 -4.87
N PRO A 9 16.27 19.16 -3.80
CA PRO A 9 16.82 19.08 -2.46
C PRO A 9 18.04 18.10 -2.38
N PRO A 10 19.09 18.40 -1.60
CA PRO A 10 20.27 17.54 -1.49
C PRO A 10 19.96 16.08 -1.12
N ALA A 11 18.92 15.86 -0.32
CA ALA A 11 18.46 14.53 0.06
C ALA A 11 18.05 13.66 -1.15
N ILE A 12 17.51 14.25 -2.22
CA ILE A 12 17.16 13.51 -3.45
C ILE A 12 18.42 13.00 -4.15
N TYR A 13 19.48 13.79 -4.20
CA TYR A 13 20.76 13.36 -4.80
C TYR A 13 21.39 12.22 -3.98
N PHE A 14 21.32 12.31 -2.64
CA PHE A 14 21.77 11.22 -1.76
C PHE A 14 20.99 9.93 -2.01
N LEU A 15 19.66 10.01 -2.05
CA LEU A 15 18.79 8.86 -2.35
C LEU A 15 19.02 8.30 -3.76
N TRP A 16 19.47 9.13 -4.70
CA TRP A 16 19.77 8.70 -6.07
C TRP A 16 20.99 7.78 -6.11
N ILE A 17 22.03 8.09 -5.32
CA ILE A 17 23.28 7.32 -5.23
C ILE A 17 23.12 6.08 -4.35
N LEU A 18 22.22 6.13 -3.35
CA LEU A 18 22.00 5.04 -2.40
C LEU A 18 21.53 3.76 -3.10
N PRO A 19 22.15 2.59 -2.89
CA PRO A 19 21.63 1.31 -3.35
C PRO A 19 20.40 0.90 -2.51
N LYS A 20 19.27 1.54 -2.79
CA LYS A 20 18.04 1.51 -1.98
C LYS A 20 17.54 0.11 -1.65
N ASN A 21 17.57 -0.81 -2.63
CA ASN A 21 17.11 -2.19 -2.43
C ASN A 21 18.03 -2.95 -1.45
N LEU A 22 19.35 -2.79 -1.58
CA LEU A 22 20.32 -3.39 -0.65
C LEU A 22 20.17 -2.78 0.75
N PHE A 23 20.07 -1.44 0.83
CA PHE A 23 19.86 -0.74 2.09
C PHE A 23 18.57 -1.21 2.79
N SER A 24 17.47 -1.30 2.07
CA SER A 24 16.19 -1.79 2.61
C SER A 24 16.27 -3.26 3.07
N ARG A 25 17.02 -4.11 2.35
CA ARG A 25 17.28 -5.49 2.81
C ARG A 25 18.05 -5.54 4.13
N ILE A 26 19.07 -4.69 4.27
CA ILE A 26 19.83 -4.57 5.52
C ILE A 26 18.93 -4.08 6.66
N CYS A 27 18.12 -3.04 6.43
CA CYS A 27 17.15 -2.56 7.41
C CYS A 27 16.15 -3.66 7.82
N GLY A 28 15.59 -4.39 6.86
CA GLY A 28 14.71 -5.52 7.13
C GLY A 28 15.39 -6.64 7.92
N PHE A 29 16.65 -6.97 7.60
CA PHE A 29 17.44 -7.93 8.38
C PHE A 29 17.63 -7.45 9.83
N VAL A 30 18.05 -6.21 10.04
CA VAL A 30 18.26 -5.62 11.38
C VAL A 30 16.95 -5.59 12.17
N ALA A 31 15.82 -5.23 11.54
CA ALA A 31 14.52 -5.19 12.19
C ALA A 31 14.01 -6.58 12.62
N ASN A 32 14.51 -7.66 12.00
CA ASN A 32 14.18 -9.04 12.34
C ASN A 32 15.17 -9.69 13.32
N LEU A 33 16.21 -8.96 13.78
CA LEU A 33 17.13 -9.49 14.78
C LEU A 33 16.41 -9.69 16.12
N LYS A 34 16.57 -10.87 16.70
CA LYS A 34 16.12 -11.17 18.06
C LYS A 34 17.08 -10.54 19.06
N LEU A 35 16.74 -9.35 19.51
CA LEU A 35 17.51 -8.63 20.53
C LEU A 35 17.13 -9.11 21.94
N PRO A 36 18.04 -8.94 22.93
CA PRO A 36 17.67 -9.12 24.34
C PRO A 36 16.41 -8.31 24.69
N PRO A 37 15.44 -8.88 25.43
CA PRO A 37 14.13 -8.24 25.65
C PRO A 37 14.21 -6.80 26.16
N PHE A 38 15.13 -6.50 27.09
CA PHE A 38 15.30 -5.15 27.64
C PHE A 38 15.77 -4.12 26.61
N ILE A 39 16.56 -4.55 25.61
CA ILE A 39 17.03 -3.68 24.51
C ILE A 39 15.87 -3.44 23.54
N LEU A 40 15.19 -4.51 23.14
CA LEU A 40 14.05 -4.43 22.20
C LEU A 40 12.93 -3.55 22.75
N GLN A 41 12.54 -3.75 24.01
CA GLN A 41 11.50 -2.95 24.66
C GLN A 41 11.88 -1.46 24.73
N ARG A 42 13.14 -1.15 25.04
CA ARG A 42 13.62 0.23 25.01
C ARG A 42 13.59 0.83 23.61
N LEU A 43 13.99 0.06 22.59
CA LEU A 43 13.94 0.49 21.20
C LEU A 43 12.49 0.77 20.75
N ILE A 44 11.56 -0.12 21.07
CA ILE A 44 10.13 0.06 20.76
C ILE A 44 9.59 1.30 21.47
N ARG A 45 9.83 1.46 22.78
CA ARG A 45 9.36 2.62 23.53
C ARG A 45 9.97 3.94 23.03
N LEU A 46 11.24 3.93 22.64
CA LEU A 46 11.91 5.09 22.04
C LEU A 46 11.27 5.43 20.68
N PHE A 47 10.97 4.44 19.86
CA PHE A 47 10.28 4.63 18.59
C PHE A 47 8.88 5.24 18.81
N CYS A 48 8.12 4.72 19.77
CA CYS A 48 6.80 5.25 20.14
C CYS A 48 6.87 6.67 20.75
N HIS A 49 8.01 7.07 21.29
CA HIS A 49 8.21 8.44 21.77
C HIS A 49 8.34 9.45 20.61
N PHE A 50 9.03 9.04 19.53
CA PHE A 50 9.19 9.90 18.34
C PHE A 50 7.98 9.84 17.39
N TYR A 51 7.25 8.74 17.39
CA TYR A 51 6.09 8.52 16.56
C TYR A 51 4.85 8.27 17.43
N PRO A 52 3.74 8.99 17.20
CA PRO A 52 2.53 8.89 18.04
C PRO A 52 1.82 7.54 17.82
N ILE A 53 2.32 6.47 18.45
CA ILE A 53 1.73 5.14 18.39
C ILE A 53 1.03 4.86 19.72
N ASP A 54 -0.26 4.55 19.67
CA ASP A 54 -0.99 4.04 20.84
C ASP A 54 -0.77 2.52 20.96
N LEU A 55 0.08 2.14 21.91
CA LEU A 55 0.36 0.74 22.21
C LEU A 55 -0.85 -0.03 22.76
N ASN A 56 -1.87 0.68 23.28
CA ASN A 56 -3.10 0.04 23.77
C ASN A 56 -3.96 -0.50 22.63
N GLU A 57 -3.76 -0.03 21.41
CA GLU A 57 -4.44 -0.56 20.22
C GLU A 57 -3.86 -1.92 19.78
N ALA A 58 -2.62 -2.24 20.15
CA ALA A 58 -1.97 -3.49 19.76
C ALA A 58 -2.57 -4.70 20.46
N GLU A 59 -2.71 -5.83 19.75
CA GLU A 59 -3.17 -7.10 20.30
C GLU A 59 -2.18 -7.65 21.34
N GLN A 60 -0.89 -7.48 21.10
CA GLN A 60 0.20 -7.94 21.97
C GLN A 60 0.79 -6.80 22.77
N SER A 61 1.33 -7.10 23.95
CA SER A 61 2.09 -6.14 24.76
C SER A 61 3.51 -5.96 24.21
N VAL A 62 4.21 -4.91 24.63
CA VAL A 62 5.60 -4.65 24.19
C VAL A 62 6.55 -5.79 24.57
N GLU A 63 6.24 -6.48 25.64
CA GLU A 63 7.00 -7.59 26.20
C GLU A 63 6.91 -8.87 25.36
N ASP A 64 5.85 -9.00 24.54
CA ASP A 64 5.55 -10.21 23.76
C ASP A 64 6.16 -10.20 22.35
N PHE A 65 6.74 -9.08 21.91
CA PHE A 65 7.36 -9.01 20.59
C PHE A 65 8.77 -9.64 20.58
N ASP A 66 9.03 -10.52 19.60
CA ASP A 66 10.33 -11.19 19.41
C ASP A 66 11.40 -10.31 18.75
N CYS A 67 10.98 -9.34 17.94
CA CYS A 67 11.85 -8.43 17.19
C CYS A 67 11.11 -7.13 16.85
N PHE A 68 11.85 -6.13 16.39
CA PHE A 68 11.27 -4.84 16.02
C PHE A 68 10.25 -4.95 14.87
N ASN A 69 10.51 -5.82 13.89
CA ASN A 69 9.58 -6.04 12.78
C ASN A 69 8.24 -6.64 13.24
N ALA A 70 8.24 -7.53 14.24
CA ALA A 70 7.01 -8.06 14.84
C ALA A 70 6.15 -6.95 15.45
N PHE A 71 6.77 -6.01 16.17
CA PHE A 71 6.09 -4.81 16.67
C PHE A 71 5.59 -3.91 15.52
N PHE A 72 6.40 -3.68 14.51
CA PHE A 72 6.05 -2.80 13.39
C PHE A 72 4.86 -3.36 12.59
N THR A 73 4.81 -4.67 12.41
CA THR A 73 3.72 -5.40 11.73
C THR A 73 2.63 -5.91 12.69
N ARG A 74 2.55 -5.33 13.89
CA ARG A 74 1.60 -5.70 14.95
C ARG A 74 0.19 -5.84 14.44
N LYS A 75 -0.60 -6.70 15.05
CA LYS A 75 -2.05 -6.74 14.91
C LYS A 75 -2.70 -5.74 15.86
N LEU A 76 -3.86 -5.25 15.49
CA LEU A 76 -4.71 -4.44 16.37
C LEU A 76 -5.69 -5.35 17.12
N ARG A 77 -6.07 -4.92 18.31
CA ARG A 77 -7.13 -5.58 19.08
C ARG A 77 -8.44 -5.52 18.29
N GLN A 78 -9.25 -6.56 18.47
CA GLN A 78 -10.57 -6.59 17.87
C GLN A 78 -11.42 -5.38 18.32
N GLY A 79 -12.10 -4.75 17.37
CA GLY A 79 -12.96 -3.59 17.61
C GLY A 79 -12.27 -2.23 17.63
N VAL A 80 -10.93 -2.16 17.56
CA VAL A 80 -10.18 -0.87 17.50
C VAL A 80 -10.43 -0.15 16.16
N ARG A 81 -10.65 -0.90 15.09
CA ARG A 81 -11.02 -0.37 13.76
C ARG A 81 -12.36 -0.98 13.35
N PRO A 82 -13.49 -0.38 13.80
CA PRO A 82 -14.80 -0.85 13.37
C PRO A 82 -14.99 -0.61 11.87
N LEU A 83 -15.59 -1.57 11.19
CA LEU A 83 -15.94 -1.41 9.79
C LEU A 83 -17.20 -0.55 9.66
N ALA A 84 -17.26 0.30 8.63
CA ALA A 84 -18.47 1.06 8.31
C ALA A 84 -19.68 0.11 8.21
N GLU A 85 -20.82 0.50 8.78
CA GLU A 85 -22.00 -0.36 8.91
C GLU A 85 -22.69 -0.62 7.57
N ASP A 86 -22.67 0.36 6.64
CA ASP A 86 -23.26 0.18 5.32
C ASP A 86 -22.57 -0.96 4.58
N PRO A 87 -23.28 -2.03 4.19
CA PRO A 87 -22.69 -3.16 3.47
C PRO A 87 -22.13 -2.79 2.09
N ASN A 88 -22.58 -1.68 1.51
CA ASN A 88 -22.10 -1.15 0.25
C ASN A 88 -20.99 -0.08 0.42
N ALA A 89 -20.58 0.24 1.66
CA ALA A 89 -19.47 1.14 1.86
C ALA A 89 -18.18 0.59 1.25
N LEU A 90 -17.48 1.43 0.49
CA LEU A 90 -16.10 1.21 0.09
C LEU A 90 -15.21 1.47 1.31
N LEU A 91 -14.60 0.43 1.86
CA LEU A 91 -13.78 0.56 3.06
C LEU A 91 -12.38 1.11 2.77
N CYS A 92 -11.86 1.93 3.66
CA CYS A 92 -10.44 2.26 3.68
C CYS A 92 -9.64 0.98 4.00
N PRO A 93 -8.67 0.61 3.15
CA PRO A 93 -7.93 -0.64 3.32
C PRO A 93 -6.79 -0.56 4.34
N VAL A 94 -6.44 0.63 4.83
CA VAL A 94 -5.28 0.89 5.69
C VAL A 94 -5.51 2.06 6.65
N ASP A 95 -4.70 2.15 7.71
CA ASP A 95 -4.48 3.42 8.42
C ASP A 95 -3.47 4.25 7.64
N GLY A 96 -3.73 5.54 7.45
CA GLY A 96 -2.80 6.38 6.71
C GLY A 96 -3.29 7.80 6.47
N THR A 97 -2.73 8.40 5.44
CA THR A 97 -3.08 9.74 4.96
C THR A 97 -3.52 9.66 3.51
N LEU A 98 -4.60 10.32 3.18
CA LEU A 98 -5.08 10.44 1.80
C LEU A 98 -4.10 11.31 1.00
N GLY A 99 -3.42 10.69 0.04
CA GLY A 99 -2.48 11.39 -0.86
C GLY A 99 -3.17 12.05 -2.03
N GLU A 100 -3.73 11.26 -2.91
CA GLU A 100 -4.46 11.71 -4.11
C GLU A 100 -5.63 10.77 -4.41
N TYR A 101 -6.68 11.28 -5.04
CA TYR A 101 -7.78 10.48 -5.57
C TYR A 101 -8.43 11.19 -6.75
N GLY A 102 -9.11 10.44 -7.59
CA GLY A 102 -9.80 11.01 -8.73
C GLY A 102 -10.18 10.01 -9.80
N ILE A 103 -10.37 10.51 -11.02
CA ILE A 103 -10.67 9.71 -12.20
C ILE A 103 -9.39 9.50 -12.99
N ILE A 104 -9.17 8.28 -13.46
CA ILE A 104 -8.09 7.95 -14.40
C ILE A 104 -8.48 8.52 -15.76
N ARG A 105 -7.65 9.40 -16.32
CA ARG A 105 -7.95 10.08 -17.59
C ARG A 105 -6.87 9.81 -18.62
N ASP A 106 -7.27 9.30 -19.78
CA ASP A 106 -6.35 9.00 -20.89
C ASP A 106 -5.16 8.12 -20.44
N GLY A 107 -5.44 7.18 -19.53
CA GLY A 107 -4.45 6.30 -18.94
C GLY A 107 -3.46 6.98 -17.99
N ASN A 108 -3.77 8.15 -17.42
CA ASN A 108 -2.91 8.86 -16.47
C ASN A 108 -3.56 9.02 -15.09
N LEU A 109 -2.72 8.98 -14.07
CA LEU A 109 -3.07 9.23 -12.67
C LEU A 109 -2.22 10.39 -12.12
N LEU A 110 -2.80 11.20 -11.22
CA LEU A 110 -2.03 12.22 -10.49
C LEU A 110 -1.20 11.54 -9.39
N GLN A 111 0.07 11.92 -9.30
CA GLN A 111 0.97 11.54 -8.21
C GLN A 111 0.91 12.55 -7.06
N ALA A 112 1.14 13.81 -7.36
CA ALA A 112 1.02 14.98 -6.49
C ALA A 112 1.28 16.27 -7.31
N LYS A 113 0.63 17.38 -6.98
CA LYS A 113 0.92 18.74 -7.49
C LYS A 113 1.16 18.79 -9.02
N GLY A 114 0.32 18.11 -9.78
CA GLY A 114 0.39 18.12 -11.25
C GLY A 114 1.43 17.19 -11.87
N LEU A 115 2.13 16.38 -11.08
CA LEU A 115 2.92 15.27 -11.60
C LEU A 115 2.00 14.09 -11.88
N GLU A 116 2.02 13.62 -13.11
CA GLU A 116 1.26 12.46 -13.54
C GLU A 116 2.17 11.25 -13.79
N TYR A 117 1.59 10.07 -13.77
CA TYR A 117 2.24 8.83 -14.20
C TYR A 117 1.24 7.94 -14.92
N ARG A 118 1.77 7.08 -15.79
CA ARG A 118 0.94 6.26 -16.67
C ARG A 118 0.43 5.02 -15.97
N LEU A 119 -0.83 4.71 -16.21
CA LEU A 119 -1.47 3.50 -15.71
C LEU A 119 -0.77 2.23 -16.21
N GLU A 120 -0.36 2.20 -17.49
CA GLU A 120 0.36 1.08 -18.07
C GLU A 120 1.72 0.82 -17.39
N ASP A 121 2.43 1.89 -16.97
CA ASP A 121 3.69 1.76 -16.24
C ASP A 121 3.43 1.24 -14.82
N LEU A 122 2.29 1.61 -14.21
CA LEU A 122 1.90 1.13 -12.89
C LEU A 122 1.51 -0.35 -12.91
N LEU A 123 0.71 -0.77 -13.89
CA LEU A 123 0.19 -2.13 -13.95
C LEU A 123 1.18 -3.12 -14.58
N GLN A 124 2.01 -2.68 -15.53
CA GLN A 124 2.82 -3.54 -16.41
C GLN A 124 1.97 -4.60 -17.13
N ASP A 125 0.70 -4.27 -17.38
CA ASP A 125 -0.31 -5.11 -18.01
C ASP A 125 -1.15 -4.22 -18.96
N PRO A 126 -0.85 -4.24 -20.27
CA PRO A 126 -1.55 -3.42 -21.26
C PRO A 126 -3.04 -3.73 -21.38
N GLU A 127 -3.45 -4.98 -21.21
CA GLU A 127 -4.86 -5.39 -21.31
C GLU A 127 -5.69 -4.80 -20.16
N ARG A 128 -5.13 -4.76 -18.96
CA ARG A 128 -5.80 -4.18 -17.79
C ARG A 128 -5.84 -2.65 -17.80
N LYS A 129 -4.97 -1.99 -18.55
CA LYS A 129 -5.04 -0.53 -18.71
C LYS A 129 -6.43 -0.09 -19.18
N ASP A 130 -6.95 -0.73 -20.22
CA ASP A 130 -8.24 -0.36 -20.81
C ASP A 130 -9.42 -0.66 -19.86
N LEU A 131 -9.22 -1.61 -18.93
CA LEU A 131 -10.22 -1.96 -17.93
C LEU A 131 -10.42 -0.85 -16.88
N TYR A 132 -9.36 -0.12 -16.54
CA TYR A 132 -9.39 0.93 -15.49
C TYR A 132 -9.44 2.36 -16.04
N ASP A 133 -9.20 2.59 -17.34
CA ASP A 133 -9.28 3.94 -17.90
C ASP A 133 -10.71 4.48 -17.82
N GLY A 134 -10.86 5.74 -17.40
CA GLY A 134 -12.15 6.34 -17.04
C GLY A 134 -12.70 5.93 -15.67
N GLY A 135 -12.05 4.99 -14.99
CA GLY A 135 -12.37 4.57 -13.64
C GLY A 135 -11.80 5.48 -12.56
N HIS A 136 -11.88 5.06 -11.32
CA HIS A 136 -11.43 5.84 -10.16
C HIS A 136 -10.14 5.27 -9.57
N TYR A 137 -9.35 6.13 -8.92
CA TYR A 137 -8.20 5.72 -8.13
C TYR A 137 -8.15 6.47 -6.80
N ILE A 138 -7.48 5.87 -5.82
CA ILE A 138 -7.15 6.49 -4.54
C ILE A 138 -5.76 6.04 -4.10
N THR A 139 -4.94 6.97 -3.62
CA THR A 139 -3.59 6.75 -3.11
C THR A 139 -3.55 7.05 -1.61
N LEU A 140 -3.13 6.08 -0.82
CA LEU A 140 -3.10 6.12 0.63
C LEU A 140 -1.66 5.92 1.11
N TYR A 141 -1.11 6.90 1.81
CA TYR A 141 0.25 6.88 2.36
C TYR A 141 0.25 6.37 3.80
N LEU A 142 1.10 5.38 4.09
CA LEU A 142 1.30 4.85 5.43
C LEU A 142 2.60 5.39 6.02
N ALA A 143 2.48 6.27 7.01
CA ALA A 143 3.62 6.77 7.79
C ALA A 143 4.13 5.69 8.76
N PRO A 144 5.38 5.77 9.26
CA PRO A 144 5.95 4.73 10.12
C PRO A 144 5.16 4.41 11.40
N HIS A 145 4.33 5.34 11.88
CA HIS A 145 3.49 5.13 13.06
C HIS A 145 2.18 4.42 12.78
N ASN A 146 1.74 4.37 11.53
CA ASN A 146 0.47 3.76 11.18
C ASN A 146 0.47 2.24 11.39
N TYR A 147 -0.70 1.65 11.32
CA TYR A 147 -0.90 0.22 11.20
C TYR A 147 -0.50 -0.24 9.80
N HIS A 148 0.36 -1.27 9.69
CA HIS A 148 0.98 -1.64 8.41
C HIS A 148 0.41 -2.90 7.76
N ARG A 149 -0.71 -3.43 8.24
CA ARG A 149 -1.45 -4.49 7.56
C ARG A 149 -2.47 -3.87 6.61
N ILE A 150 -2.72 -4.56 5.51
CA ILE A 150 -3.56 -4.09 4.41
C ILE A 150 -4.78 -4.99 4.35
N HIS A 151 -5.94 -4.39 4.23
CA HIS A 151 -7.21 -5.10 4.26
C HIS A 151 -7.99 -4.89 2.97
N SER A 152 -8.96 -5.75 2.73
CA SER A 152 -9.80 -5.66 1.54
C SER A 152 -10.81 -4.52 1.68
N PRO A 153 -10.91 -3.62 0.67
CA PRO A 153 -11.90 -2.55 0.66
C PRO A 153 -13.32 -3.05 0.43
N ALA A 154 -13.46 -4.28 -0.07
CA ALA A 154 -14.74 -4.93 -0.41
C ALA A 154 -14.60 -6.44 -0.26
N GLU A 155 -15.72 -7.14 -0.20
CA GLU A 155 -15.76 -8.59 -0.34
C GLU A 155 -15.43 -9.00 -1.77
N GLY A 156 -14.67 -10.09 -1.96
CA GLY A 156 -14.36 -10.59 -3.29
C GLY A 156 -13.46 -11.81 -3.30
N GLN A 157 -12.97 -12.12 -4.49
CA GLN A 157 -12.06 -13.25 -4.74
C GLN A 157 -10.79 -12.76 -5.42
N VAL A 158 -9.64 -13.12 -4.89
CA VAL A 158 -8.34 -12.96 -5.57
C VAL A 158 -8.12 -14.20 -6.43
N ARG A 159 -7.98 -14.00 -7.73
CA ARG A 159 -7.66 -15.06 -8.70
C ARG A 159 -6.27 -14.90 -9.29
N GLU A 160 -5.84 -13.67 -9.41
CA GLU A 160 -4.55 -13.29 -10.00
C GLU A 160 -3.90 -12.19 -9.17
N PHE A 161 -2.58 -12.16 -9.23
CA PHE A 161 -1.77 -11.09 -8.68
C PHE A 161 -0.50 -10.92 -9.53
N ALA A 162 0.07 -9.71 -9.50
CA ALA A 162 1.32 -9.46 -10.19
C ALA A 162 2.40 -8.98 -9.20
N TYR A 163 3.63 -9.39 -9.45
CA TYR A 163 4.82 -8.82 -8.83
C TYR A 163 5.59 -8.01 -9.88
N VAL A 164 5.84 -6.76 -9.58
CA VAL A 164 6.60 -5.85 -10.44
C VAL A 164 7.87 -5.43 -9.71
N PRO A 165 9.05 -5.88 -10.16
CA PRO A 165 10.32 -5.44 -9.60
C PRO A 165 10.55 -3.96 -9.86
N GLY A 166 11.33 -3.29 -9.01
CA GLY A 166 11.60 -1.87 -9.17
C GLY A 166 12.58 -1.33 -8.16
N ASP A 167 12.66 -0.01 -8.14
CA ASP A 167 13.40 0.74 -7.12
C ASP A 167 12.62 0.79 -5.80
N LEU A 168 13.25 1.34 -4.76
CA LEU A 168 12.63 1.63 -3.48
C LEU A 168 12.87 3.11 -3.13
N TRP A 169 12.29 4.02 -3.92
CA TRP A 169 12.30 5.45 -3.59
C TRP A 169 11.43 5.73 -2.38
N THR A 170 11.80 6.74 -1.59
CA THR A 170 10.93 7.18 -0.48
C THR A 170 9.59 7.68 -1.00
N VAL A 171 8.51 7.20 -0.40
CA VAL A 171 7.12 7.63 -0.70
C VAL A 171 6.65 8.78 0.18
N SER A 172 7.55 9.37 1.00
CA SER A 172 7.31 10.63 1.71
C SER A 172 7.08 11.79 0.72
N GLU A 173 6.62 12.92 1.21
CA GLU A 173 6.42 14.13 0.40
C GLU A 173 7.66 14.48 -0.45
N LEU A 174 8.87 14.30 0.11
CA LEU A 174 10.12 14.51 -0.61
C LEU A 174 10.20 13.68 -1.89
N GLY A 175 9.87 12.37 -1.83
CA GLY A 175 9.90 11.49 -3.00
C GLY A 175 8.79 11.81 -3.98
N VAL A 176 7.56 11.90 -3.48
CA VAL A 176 6.35 12.13 -4.28
C VAL A 176 6.43 13.44 -5.07
N MET A 177 7.05 14.47 -4.51
CA MET A 177 7.21 15.78 -5.14
C MET A 177 8.35 15.87 -6.16
N HIS A 178 9.37 15.01 -6.06
CA HIS A 178 10.60 15.20 -6.82
C HIS A 178 10.99 14.03 -7.71
N VAL A 179 10.35 12.86 -7.58
CA VAL A 179 10.60 11.67 -8.39
C VAL A 179 9.41 11.43 -9.32
N PRO A 180 9.48 11.83 -10.61
CA PRO A 180 8.40 11.59 -11.56
C PRO A 180 8.13 10.09 -11.73
N GLY A 181 6.85 9.70 -11.74
CA GLY A 181 6.44 8.30 -11.88
C GLY A 181 6.89 7.41 -10.72
N LEU A 182 7.04 7.97 -9.51
CA LEU A 182 7.58 7.29 -8.34
C LEU A 182 6.89 5.95 -8.08
N PHE A 183 5.57 5.92 -8.09
CA PHE A 183 4.80 4.72 -7.77
C PHE A 183 4.95 3.63 -8.85
N ALA A 184 5.07 4.02 -10.12
CA ALA A 184 5.35 3.09 -11.22
C ALA A 184 6.80 2.60 -11.26
N ARG A 185 7.74 3.35 -10.66
CA ARG A 185 9.16 2.99 -10.57
C ARG A 185 9.49 2.10 -9.39
N ASN A 186 8.72 2.23 -8.31
CA ASN A 186 8.94 1.43 -7.11
C ASN A 186 8.45 0.00 -7.30
N GLU A 187 9.18 -0.92 -6.67
CA GLU A 187 8.77 -2.30 -6.52
C GLU A 187 7.38 -2.40 -5.89
N ARG A 188 6.54 -3.31 -6.40
CA ARG A 188 5.15 -3.43 -5.95
C ARG A 188 4.55 -4.80 -6.17
N ILE A 189 3.52 -5.11 -5.39
CA ILE A 189 2.67 -6.29 -5.58
C ILE A 189 1.24 -5.81 -5.83
N LEU A 190 0.66 -6.24 -6.93
CA LEU A 190 -0.70 -5.93 -7.35
C LEU A 190 -1.59 -7.13 -7.01
N THR A 191 -2.68 -6.89 -6.29
CA THR A 191 -3.74 -7.87 -6.05
C THR A 191 -4.94 -7.51 -6.88
N TYR A 192 -5.40 -8.39 -7.74
CA TYR A 192 -6.62 -8.22 -8.51
C TYR A 192 -7.77 -8.89 -7.77
N LEU A 193 -8.63 -8.07 -7.19
CA LEU A 193 -9.78 -8.51 -6.39
C LEU A 193 -11.03 -8.43 -7.25
N GLN A 194 -11.61 -9.58 -7.57
CA GLN A 194 -12.88 -9.65 -8.25
C GLN A 194 -14.01 -9.48 -7.24
N THR A 195 -14.73 -8.37 -7.29
CA THR A 195 -15.88 -8.04 -6.46
C THR A 195 -17.19 -8.21 -7.25
N LYS A 196 -18.34 -8.06 -6.56
CA LYS A 196 -19.67 -8.02 -7.23
C LYS A 196 -19.81 -6.84 -8.21
N ALA A 197 -19.08 -5.75 -8.02
CA ALA A 197 -19.13 -4.55 -8.85
C ALA A 197 -18.07 -4.52 -9.96
N GLY A 198 -17.23 -5.56 -10.08
CA GLY A 198 -16.13 -5.65 -11.03
C GLY A 198 -14.78 -5.87 -10.36
N GLU A 199 -13.70 -5.79 -11.14
CA GLU A 199 -12.33 -5.96 -10.63
C GLU A 199 -11.83 -4.67 -9.99
N CYS A 200 -11.22 -4.79 -8.80
CA CYS A 200 -10.46 -3.74 -8.11
C CYS A 200 -8.99 -4.15 -8.04
N ALA A 201 -8.07 -3.28 -8.43
CA ALA A 201 -6.63 -3.52 -8.22
C ALA A 201 -6.17 -2.85 -6.93
N ILE A 202 -5.57 -3.62 -6.02
CA ILE A 202 -4.99 -3.13 -4.77
C ILE A 202 -3.47 -3.25 -4.88
N ILE A 203 -2.81 -2.13 -5.09
CA ILE A 203 -1.39 -2.02 -5.42
C ILE A 203 -0.63 -1.63 -4.16
N LYS A 204 0.23 -2.52 -3.72
CA LYS A 204 1.09 -2.35 -2.55
C LYS A 204 2.45 -1.90 -3.04
N VAL A 205 2.80 -0.63 -2.85
CA VAL A 205 4.03 -0.01 -3.34
C VAL A 205 5.07 0.02 -2.24
N GLY A 206 6.23 -0.59 -2.48
CA GLY A 206 7.38 -0.54 -1.58
C GLY A 206 8.06 0.82 -1.56
N ALA A 207 8.87 1.07 -0.54
CA ALA A 207 9.61 2.32 -0.38
C ALA A 207 10.98 2.10 0.28
N THR A 208 11.81 3.14 0.36
CA THR A 208 13.09 3.10 1.09
C THR A 208 12.85 2.65 2.53
N VAL A 209 13.73 1.78 3.04
CA VAL A 209 13.63 1.11 4.35
C VAL A 209 12.60 -0.03 4.38
N VAL A 210 11.59 -0.06 3.50
CA VAL A 210 10.63 -1.17 3.43
C VAL A 210 11.37 -2.48 3.18
N GLY A 211 11.30 -3.37 4.14
CA GLY A 211 11.96 -4.67 4.06
C GLY A 211 11.32 -5.57 3.02
N LYS A 212 10.03 -5.78 3.14
CA LYS A 212 9.24 -6.68 2.29
C LYS A 212 7.76 -6.29 2.26
N ILE A 213 7.10 -6.71 1.19
CA ILE A 213 5.65 -6.79 1.08
C ILE A 213 5.30 -8.28 1.08
N ARG A 214 4.37 -8.69 1.93
CA ARG A 214 3.81 -10.04 1.96
C ARG A 214 2.32 -10.00 1.67
N VAL A 215 1.81 -11.04 1.06
CA VAL A 215 0.38 -11.22 0.81
C VAL A 215 -0.12 -12.47 1.54
N CYS A 216 -1.40 -12.48 1.93
CA CYS A 216 -1.97 -13.58 2.73
C CYS A 216 -2.34 -14.81 1.90
N TYR A 217 -2.47 -14.66 0.60
CA TYR A 217 -2.98 -15.68 -0.31
C TYR A 217 -1.88 -16.42 -1.11
N HIS A 218 -0.62 -16.03 -0.94
CA HIS A 218 0.51 -16.64 -1.64
C HIS A 218 1.83 -16.40 -0.89
N GLU A 219 2.83 -17.25 -1.14
CA GLU A 219 4.16 -17.10 -0.54
C GLU A 219 5.04 -16.01 -1.18
N GLN A 220 4.53 -15.33 -2.21
CA GLN A 220 5.24 -14.24 -2.89
C GLN A 220 5.61 -13.14 -1.89
N VAL A 221 6.88 -12.74 -1.92
CA VAL A 221 7.41 -11.60 -1.17
C VAL A 221 8.17 -10.68 -2.10
N SER A 222 8.27 -9.41 -1.73
CA SER A 222 9.07 -8.43 -2.48
C SER A 222 10.52 -8.36 -2.01
N ASN A 223 11.31 -7.54 -2.68
CA ASN A 223 12.72 -7.21 -2.39
C ASN A 223 13.65 -8.44 -2.40
N LEU A 224 13.40 -9.36 -3.33
CA LEU A 224 14.28 -10.51 -3.57
C LEU A 224 15.34 -10.16 -4.62
N PRO A 225 16.61 -10.59 -4.42
CA PRO A 225 17.65 -10.41 -5.42
C PRO A 225 17.31 -11.11 -6.73
N GLY A 226 17.47 -10.42 -7.87
CA GLY A 226 17.24 -11.01 -9.18
C GLY A 226 15.78 -11.32 -9.53
N ALA A 227 14.83 -10.85 -8.73
CA ALA A 227 13.42 -11.04 -9.02
C ALA A 227 13.01 -10.33 -10.32
N THR A 228 12.16 -10.97 -11.11
CA THR A 228 11.62 -10.47 -12.37
C THR A 228 10.13 -10.29 -12.29
N PHE A 229 9.55 -9.57 -13.24
CA PHE A 229 8.09 -9.45 -13.37
C PHE A 229 7.45 -10.84 -13.44
N SER A 230 6.35 -10.99 -12.70
CA SER A 230 5.49 -12.17 -12.80
C SER A 230 4.03 -11.80 -12.63
N LEU A 231 3.20 -12.34 -13.52
CA LEU A 231 1.75 -12.40 -13.36
C LEU A 231 1.41 -13.85 -13.00
N SER A 232 0.79 -14.04 -11.85
CA SER A 232 0.52 -15.38 -11.28
C SER A 232 -0.97 -15.55 -11.07
N ARG A 233 -1.47 -16.71 -11.48
CA ARG A 233 -2.86 -17.15 -11.22
C ARG A 233 -2.87 -18.14 -10.08
N LEU A 234 -3.78 -17.96 -9.12
CA LEU A 234 -3.98 -18.90 -8.04
C LEU A 234 -4.70 -20.16 -8.56
N GLU A 235 -4.24 -21.33 -8.16
CA GLU A 235 -4.87 -22.62 -8.48
C GLU A 235 -6.33 -22.65 -7.99
N THR A 236 -6.55 -22.14 -6.78
CA THR A 236 -7.87 -21.96 -6.19
C THR A 236 -8.08 -20.48 -5.88
N PRO A 237 -9.19 -19.87 -6.35
CA PRO A 237 -9.50 -18.49 -5.98
C PRO A 237 -9.56 -18.32 -4.47
N TRP A 238 -8.87 -17.30 -3.96
CA TRP A 238 -8.86 -17.00 -2.53
C TRP A 238 -9.94 -15.98 -2.20
N HIS A 239 -10.91 -16.39 -1.39
CA HIS A 239 -12.00 -15.53 -0.95
C HIS A 239 -11.54 -14.65 0.21
N VAL A 240 -11.91 -13.37 0.17
CA VAL A 240 -11.69 -12.41 1.25
C VAL A 240 -12.97 -11.66 1.55
N GLU A 241 -13.30 -11.60 2.84
CA GLU A 241 -14.40 -10.79 3.33
C GLU A 241 -14.06 -9.31 3.29
N ARG A 242 -15.07 -8.47 3.33
CA ARG A 242 -14.93 -7.02 3.48
C ARG A 242 -14.15 -6.69 4.76
N GLY A 243 -13.06 -5.96 4.65
CA GLY A 243 -12.16 -5.67 5.78
C GLY A 243 -11.24 -6.83 6.17
N GLY A 244 -11.25 -7.97 5.45
CA GLY A 244 -10.31 -9.08 5.67
C GLY A 244 -8.88 -8.69 5.31
N GLU A 245 -7.88 -9.20 6.03
CA GLU A 245 -6.46 -8.92 5.78
C GLU A 245 -6.00 -9.55 4.46
N ILE A 246 -5.34 -8.77 3.60
CA ILE A 246 -4.80 -9.22 2.31
C ILE A 246 -3.29 -9.17 2.21
N GLY A 247 -2.63 -8.53 3.16
CA GLY A 247 -1.18 -8.44 3.19
C GLY A 247 -0.63 -7.52 4.26
N VAL A 248 0.70 -7.41 4.29
CA VAL A 248 1.42 -6.61 5.28
C VAL A 248 2.68 -6.01 4.68
N PHE A 249 3.00 -4.79 5.10
CA PHE A 249 4.28 -4.15 4.84
C PHE A 249 5.24 -4.33 6.02
N GLU A 250 6.44 -4.77 5.73
CA GLU A 250 7.55 -4.74 6.69
C GLU A 250 8.32 -3.41 6.50
N LEU A 251 7.94 -2.37 7.25
CA LEU A 251 8.48 -1.00 7.28
C LEU A 251 8.00 -0.08 6.12
N GLY A 252 6.96 0.75 6.36
CA GLY A 252 6.48 1.95 5.61
C GLY A 252 6.12 1.82 4.13
N SER A 253 5.03 2.51 3.63
CA SER A 253 4.64 2.29 2.23
C SER A 253 3.44 3.12 1.74
N THR A 254 2.94 2.77 0.55
CA THR A 254 1.75 3.35 -0.07
C THR A 254 0.85 2.25 -0.63
N VAL A 255 -0.44 2.40 -0.45
CA VAL A 255 -1.46 1.59 -1.14
C VAL A 255 -2.17 2.45 -2.17
N ILE A 256 -2.31 1.93 -3.39
CA ILE A 256 -3.11 2.53 -4.45
C ILE A 256 -4.22 1.55 -4.78
N CYS A 257 -5.47 2.00 -4.76
CA CYS A 257 -6.59 1.22 -5.26
C CYS A 257 -7.09 1.81 -6.57
N LEU A 258 -7.33 0.94 -7.55
CA LEU A 258 -7.93 1.28 -8.83
C LEU A 258 -9.27 0.58 -8.95
N PHE A 259 -10.25 1.29 -9.51
CA PHE A 259 -11.61 0.83 -9.70
C PHE A 259 -12.03 1.07 -11.15
N GLN A 260 -12.81 0.15 -11.71
CA GLN A 260 -13.35 0.30 -13.05
C GLN A 260 -14.34 1.48 -13.15
N PRO A 261 -14.63 1.98 -14.36
CA PRO A 261 -15.65 3.00 -14.56
C PRO A 261 -17.01 2.56 -13.99
N GLY A 262 -17.67 3.46 -13.22
CA GLY A 262 -18.97 3.19 -12.60
C GLY A 262 -18.98 2.20 -11.43
N GLN A 263 -17.84 1.72 -10.96
CA GLN A 263 -17.74 0.76 -9.87
C GLN A 263 -17.89 1.39 -8.48
N VAL A 264 -17.39 2.62 -8.31
CA VAL A 264 -17.41 3.32 -7.02
C VAL A 264 -17.78 4.78 -7.17
N GLU A 265 -18.29 5.36 -6.08
CA GLU A 265 -18.47 6.79 -5.88
C GLU A 265 -17.82 7.18 -4.56
N PHE A 266 -16.84 8.08 -4.61
CA PHE A 266 -16.18 8.55 -3.40
C PHE A 266 -17.01 9.59 -2.66
N ASP A 267 -16.95 9.55 -1.33
CA ASP A 267 -17.44 10.63 -0.47
C ASP A 267 -16.61 11.91 -0.70
N SER A 268 -17.05 13.03 -0.12
CA SER A 268 -16.24 14.26 -0.11
C SER A 268 -15.01 14.05 0.75
N LEU A 269 -13.87 13.77 0.12
CA LEU A 269 -12.59 13.51 0.76
C LEU A 269 -11.68 14.76 0.68
N ASN A 270 -10.85 14.97 1.70
CA ASN A 270 -9.86 16.06 1.69
C ASN A 270 -8.44 15.48 1.58
N LEU A 271 -7.65 15.99 0.63
CA LEU A 271 -6.24 15.62 0.51
C LEU A 271 -5.50 15.94 1.81
N GLY A 272 -4.65 15.01 2.23
CA GLY A 272 -3.91 15.13 3.48
C GLY A 272 -4.69 14.73 4.75
N GLN A 273 -5.98 14.37 4.65
CA GLN A 273 -6.72 13.89 5.81
C GLN A 273 -6.20 12.53 6.28
N THR A 274 -6.22 12.32 7.59
CA THR A 274 -5.99 11.00 8.19
C THR A 274 -7.19 10.11 7.92
N VAL A 275 -6.93 8.88 7.52
CA VAL A 275 -7.93 7.84 7.29
C VAL A 275 -7.57 6.59 8.10
N TYR A 276 -8.59 5.84 8.49
CA TYR A 276 -8.42 4.62 9.27
C TYR A 276 -9.01 3.41 8.55
N LEU A 277 -8.38 2.27 8.73
CA LEU A 277 -8.91 0.97 8.30
C LEU A 277 -10.40 0.83 8.67
N GLY A 278 -11.19 0.40 7.69
CA GLY A 278 -12.62 0.15 7.90
C GLY A 278 -13.52 1.38 7.80
N GLN A 279 -12.98 2.60 7.80
CA GLN A 279 -13.73 3.82 7.55
C GLN A 279 -14.29 3.81 6.12
N SER A 280 -15.49 4.36 5.92
CA SER A 280 -16.03 4.60 4.57
C SER A 280 -15.20 5.63 3.82
N LEU A 281 -14.85 5.31 2.58
CA LEU A 281 -14.28 6.23 1.58
C LEU A 281 -15.31 6.62 0.52
N GLY A 282 -16.48 5.98 0.52
CA GLY A 282 -17.53 6.14 -0.47
C GLY A 282 -18.38 4.89 -0.57
N LYS A 283 -18.98 4.67 -1.74
CA LYS A 283 -19.89 3.54 -1.99
C LYS A 283 -19.44 2.71 -3.17
N ILE A 284 -19.67 1.41 -3.08
CA ILE A 284 -19.59 0.48 -4.18
C ILE A 284 -20.93 0.51 -4.90
N LEU A 285 -20.92 0.77 -6.20
CA LEU A 285 -22.11 0.84 -7.03
C LEU A 285 -22.46 -0.56 -7.56
N ASP A 286 -23.70 -1.00 -7.38
CA ASP A 286 -24.16 -2.27 -7.95
C ASP A 286 -24.43 -2.08 -9.45
N ASN A 287 -23.59 -2.69 -10.29
CA ASN A 287 -23.74 -2.67 -11.75
C ASN A 287 -24.96 -3.51 -12.25
N THR A 288 -25.80 -4.01 -11.36
CA THR A 288 -27.02 -4.78 -11.72
C THR A 288 -28.16 -3.93 -12.26
N THR A 289 -28.04 -2.59 -12.26
CA THR A 289 -29.14 -1.68 -12.64
C THR A 289 -29.00 -1.08 -14.05
N SER A 290 -27.96 -1.40 -14.84
CA SER A 290 -27.73 -0.78 -16.15
C SER A 290 -28.01 -1.67 -17.37
N LEU A 291 -28.83 -2.72 -17.21
CA LEU A 291 -29.36 -3.54 -18.32
C LEU A 291 -30.89 -3.50 -18.30
N ASN A 292 -31.48 -2.32 -18.45
CA ASN A 292 -32.86 -2.15 -18.84
C ASN A 292 -32.98 -1.12 -19.97
#